data_f9196dd84b219737b0c7964fe91ad55d
#
_entry.id   f9196dd84b219737b0c7964fe91ad55d
#
_cell.length_a   1.000
_cell.length_b   1.000
_cell.length_c   1.000
_cell.angle_alpha   90.00
_cell.angle_beta   90.00
_cell.angle_gamma   90.00
#
_symmetry.space_group_name_H-M   'P 1'
#
loop_
_entity.id
_entity.type
_entity.pdbx_description
1 polymer ?
#
loop_
_entity_poly.entity_id
_entity_poly.type
_entity_poly.pdbx_seq_one_letter_code
_entity_poly.pdbx_strand_id
1 'polypeptide(L)'
;SLSSWVGEFSNLQALKNELSKNKNILYVSENNNKKGIAAIFCDNEINDDVQSIISEYNFESIAIPNSSGSASDLVKELNDEQKSLLSRQKSLEKEIDSWNSENGANLLACIELLERDLEILNAPVRVAVSEHAFVMDGWIPSSSVKESSVALKMVSTVVETEQFEPTPHGHHDDHHEDHQEEFPPIAYTERNISKPFELLTDLVGRPKYGTIDPTMFMLFTYPIFFGMMLGDMIYGIFTIILAIWIRNKFSDNEAALLASKLVLYIGISCVIFGYIYAEFAGWEIFIYEKTKIDGVYVYADENSSPVAFLSALYPFDLNHGYGPKAILPFGITLTFPFHRVGSNLTDLIIIALYLGIIHVALGFIIGIINVSKAHGIVAGFFEKGSWLIVLAGGFLTCYGFLVGKGEGLSDSYYSAMNDLVLYGGVTLVIGIICLCYGLAKYEGFGAVGIFVGPLESISLLSNVLSYLRLMAIGVVGVKIAEAGNKLGYDNMILAFDNLFTNGELLSILTGIIALVLWISIQLFAWVLGVFSPNIHAARLHFVEWMKQ
;
A
#
# COMPACT_ATOMS: atom_id res chain seq x y z
N SER A 1 -28.86 52.95 -18.70
CA SER A 1 -28.89 51.49 -18.70
C SER A 1 -29.28 51.01 -17.29
N LEU A 2 -30.16 50.01 -17.22
CA LEU A 2 -30.65 49.44 -15.98
C LEU A 2 -29.75 48.29 -15.54
N SER A 3 -29.31 48.30 -14.30
CA SER A 3 -28.67 47.14 -13.64
C SER A 3 -29.74 46.26 -12.96
N SER A 4 -29.60 44.96 -13.06
CA SER A 4 -30.53 44.00 -12.47
C SER A 4 -29.80 42.97 -11.61
N TRP A 5 -30.33 42.72 -10.43
CA TRP A 5 -29.82 41.76 -9.48
C TRP A 5 -30.95 40.79 -9.13
N VAL A 6 -30.70 39.49 -9.28
CA VAL A 6 -31.68 38.46 -8.91
C VAL A 6 -30.97 37.42 -8.05
N GLY A 7 -31.57 37.15 -6.90
CA GLY A 7 -30.95 36.19 -5.97
C GLY A 7 -31.83 35.85 -4.78
N GLU A 8 -31.33 34.91 -3.95
CA GLU A 8 -31.92 34.51 -2.68
C GLU A 8 -31.39 35.38 -1.55
N PHE A 9 -32.26 35.67 -0.60
CA PHE A 9 -31.96 36.47 0.60
C PHE A 9 -32.42 35.77 1.87
N SER A 10 -31.65 35.89 2.91
CA SER A 10 -31.97 35.28 4.23
C SER A 10 -33.04 36.01 4.99
N ASN A 11 -33.22 37.33 4.78
CA ASN A 11 -34.22 38.15 5.48
C ASN A 11 -34.87 39.17 4.52
N LEU A 12 -35.89 38.69 3.78
CA LEU A 12 -36.58 39.47 2.76
C LEU A 12 -37.33 40.69 3.34
N GLN A 13 -37.82 40.62 4.59
CA GLN A 13 -38.62 41.70 5.19
C GLN A 13 -37.75 42.91 5.55
N ALA A 14 -36.54 42.67 6.07
CA ALA A 14 -35.57 43.74 6.34
C ALA A 14 -35.08 44.40 5.05
N LEU A 15 -34.78 43.61 4.04
CA LEU A 15 -34.38 44.10 2.73
C LEU A 15 -35.45 44.99 2.07
N LYS A 16 -36.73 44.57 2.15
CA LYS A 16 -37.87 45.40 1.66
C LYS A 16 -37.95 46.78 2.30
N ASN A 17 -37.76 46.83 3.62
CA ASN A 17 -37.81 48.09 4.36
C ASN A 17 -36.66 49.03 3.97
N GLU A 18 -35.49 48.49 3.64
CA GLU A 18 -34.35 49.29 3.22
C GLU A 18 -34.47 49.76 1.76
N LEU A 19 -34.88 48.86 0.86
CA LEU A 19 -35.11 49.21 -0.57
C LEU A 19 -36.29 50.21 -0.75
N SER A 20 -37.31 50.19 0.11
CA SER A 20 -38.43 51.10 0.04
C SER A 20 -38.09 52.54 0.42
N LYS A 21 -36.93 52.81 1.02
CA LYS A 21 -36.45 54.16 1.33
C LYS A 21 -36.01 54.94 0.08
N ASN A 22 -35.59 54.25 -0.98
CA ASN A 22 -35.17 54.83 -2.22
C ASN A 22 -36.21 54.66 -3.33
N LYS A 23 -36.82 55.77 -3.78
CA LYS A 23 -37.89 55.75 -4.78
C LYS A 23 -37.46 55.31 -6.20
N ASN A 24 -36.16 55.25 -6.46
CA ASN A 24 -35.61 54.92 -7.75
C ASN A 24 -35.18 53.43 -7.89
N ILE A 25 -35.54 52.59 -6.92
CA ILE A 25 -35.31 51.15 -6.96
C ILE A 25 -36.64 50.42 -7.12
N LEU A 26 -36.74 49.63 -8.16
CA LEU A 26 -37.88 48.76 -8.39
C LEU A 26 -37.53 47.34 -7.93
N TYR A 27 -38.30 46.77 -7.06
CA TYR A 27 -38.07 45.37 -6.62
C TYR A 27 -39.34 44.54 -6.72
N VAL A 28 -39.17 43.30 -7.14
CA VAL A 28 -40.21 42.26 -7.11
C VAL A 28 -39.68 41.11 -6.22
N SER A 29 -40.51 40.65 -5.32
CA SER A 29 -40.08 39.61 -4.36
C SER A 29 -41.18 38.62 -4.09
N GLU A 30 -40.79 37.35 -3.96
CA GLU A 30 -41.63 36.23 -3.61
C GLU A 30 -41.02 35.49 -2.43
N ASN A 31 -41.88 35.09 -1.49
CA ASN A 31 -41.45 34.41 -0.25
C ASN A 31 -41.78 32.93 -0.35
N ASN A 32 -40.75 32.08 -0.39
CA ASN A 32 -40.91 30.64 -0.44
C ASN A 32 -40.38 30.03 0.87
N ASN A 33 -41.26 29.76 1.79
CA ASN A 33 -41.20 29.09 3.14
C ASN A 33 -39.93 29.13 3.99
N LYS A 34 -38.74 29.40 3.45
CA LYS A 34 -37.47 29.50 4.22
C LYS A 34 -36.48 30.54 3.68
N LYS A 35 -36.55 30.90 2.40
CA LYS A 35 -35.70 31.91 1.77
C LYS A 35 -36.55 32.76 0.84
N GLY A 36 -36.29 34.06 0.79
CA GLY A 36 -37.01 34.97 -0.10
C GLY A 36 -36.21 35.18 -1.40
N ILE A 37 -36.85 35.10 -2.53
CA ILE A 37 -36.26 35.47 -3.83
C ILE A 37 -36.67 36.91 -4.15
N ALA A 38 -35.70 37.75 -4.54
CA ALA A 38 -35.99 39.11 -4.99
C ALA A 38 -35.22 39.43 -6.26
N ALA A 39 -35.91 40.13 -7.14
CA ALA A 39 -35.32 40.78 -8.31
C ALA A 39 -35.33 42.30 -8.07
N ILE A 40 -34.18 42.93 -8.15
CA ILE A 40 -33.95 44.33 -7.91
C ILE A 40 -33.48 44.97 -9.19
N PHE A 41 -34.11 46.06 -9.61
CA PHE A 41 -33.78 46.84 -10.79
C PHE A 41 -33.46 48.27 -10.38
N CYS A 42 -32.31 48.78 -10.76
CA CYS A 42 -31.88 50.13 -10.44
C CYS A 42 -31.18 50.78 -11.64
N ASP A 43 -31.08 52.12 -11.62
CA ASP A 43 -30.26 52.83 -12.57
C ASP A 43 -28.77 52.65 -12.25
N ASN A 44 -27.92 52.67 -13.27
CA ASN A 44 -26.47 52.50 -13.12
C ASN A 44 -25.81 53.51 -12.18
N GLU A 45 -26.39 54.69 -12.02
CA GLU A 45 -25.86 55.74 -11.12
C GLU A 45 -25.98 55.33 -9.62
N ILE A 46 -26.90 54.42 -9.27
CA ILE A 46 -27.17 53.99 -7.89
C ILE A 46 -26.70 52.55 -7.69
N ASN A 47 -26.00 51.96 -8.65
CA ASN A 47 -25.60 50.55 -8.62
C ASN A 47 -24.70 50.20 -7.43
N ASP A 48 -23.75 51.10 -7.09
CA ASP A 48 -22.79 50.86 -5.99
C ASP A 48 -23.47 50.89 -4.61
N ASP A 49 -24.48 51.78 -4.44
CA ASP A 49 -25.29 51.85 -3.22
C ASP A 49 -26.15 50.57 -3.06
N VAL A 50 -26.74 50.08 -4.14
CA VAL A 50 -27.52 48.86 -4.15
C VAL A 50 -26.64 47.64 -3.89
N GLN A 51 -25.43 47.62 -4.43
CA GLN A 51 -24.48 46.54 -4.21
C GLN A 51 -24.02 46.48 -2.76
N SER A 52 -23.82 47.60 -2.09
CA SER A 52 -23.49 47.65 -0.66
C SER A 52 -24.65 47.11 0.20
N ILE A 53 -25.87 47.49 -0.09
CA ILE A 53 -27.08 47.01 0.61
C ILE A 53 -27.25 45.52 0.39
N ILE A 54 -27.08 45.02 -0.83
CA ILE A 54 -27.20 43.58 -1.16
C ILE A 54 -26.15 42.74 -0.42
N SER A 55 -24.90 43.21 -0.29
CA SER A 55 -23.83 42.50 0.40
C SER A 55 -24.09 42.32 1.88
N GLU A 56 -24.83 43.25 2.51
CA GLU A 56 -25.16 43.21 3.93
C GLU A 56 -26.22 42.15 4.31
N TYR A 57 -27.02 41.70 3.31
CA TYR A 57 -28.12 40.75 3.50
C TYR A 57 -27.87 39.32 2.99
N ASN A 58 -26.62 38.88 2.91
CA ASN A 58 -26.24 37.55 2.43
C ASN A 58 -26.91 37.14 1.11
N PHE A 59 -26.68 37.97 0.10
CA PHE A 59 -27.21 37.76 -1.25
C PHE A 59 -26.50 36.59 -1.96
N GLU A 60 -27.25 35.60 -2.38
CA GLU A 60 -26.79 34.50 -3.21
C GLU A 60 -27.34 34.72 -4.65
N SER A 61 -26.46 35.10 -5.57
CA SER A 61 -26.84 35.44 -6.97
C SER A 61 -27.35 34.18 -7.67
N ILE A 62 -28.53 34.29 -8.28
CA ILE A 62 -29.07 33.25 -9.17
C ILE A 62 -28.71 33.64 -10.61
N ALA A 63 -27.96 32.79 -11.31
CA ALA A 63 -27.66 32.97 -12.72
C ALA A 63 -28.94 32.79 -13.54
N ILE A 64 -29.41 33.87 -14.12
CA ILE A 64 -30.56 33.84 -15.05
C ILE A 64 -30.05 33.36 -16.41
N PRO A 65 -30.57 32.26 -16.96
CA PRO A 65 -30.19 31.84 -18.32
C PRO A 65 -30.64 32.89 -19.34
N ASN A 66 -29.80 33.17 -20.32
CA ASN A 66 -30.09 34.07 -21.43
C ASN A 66 -31.15 33.45 -22.36
N SER A 67 -32.42 33.55 -21.99
CA SER A 67 -33.54 33.03 -22.75
C SER A 67 -34.68 34.05 -22.81
N SER A 68 -35.39 34.09 -23.93
CA SER A 68 -36.56 34.93 -24.13
C SER A 68 -37.83 34.12 -23.84
N GLY A 69 -38.61 34.50 -22.84
CA GLY A 69 -39.88 33.84 -22.50
C GLY A 69 -40.20 33.83 -21.00
N SER A 70 -41.33 33.27 -20.63
CA SER A 70 -41.67 33.12 -19.21
C SER A 70 -40.91 31.93 -18.59
N ALA A 71 -40.58 32.01 -17.29
CA ALA A 71 -39.89 30.93 -16.58
C ALA A 71 -40.65 29.60 -16.66
N SER A 72 -41.98 29.63 -16.68
CA SER A 72 -42.83 28.43 -16.81
C SER A 72 -42.72 27.75 -18.16
N ASP A 73 -42.56 28.55 -19.26
CA ASP A 73 -42.41 28.00 -20.60
C ASP A 73 -41.02 27.39 -20.79
N LEU A 74 -40.00 28.03 -20.22
CA LEU A 74 -38.64 27.53 -20.24
C LEU A 74 -38.52 26.18 -19.48
N VAL A 75 -39.13 26.06 -18.30
CA VAL A 75 -39.16 24.82 -17.55
C VAL A 75 -39.87 23.70 -18.31
N LYS A 76 -40.94 24.01 -19.04
CA LYS A 76 -41.61 23.03 -19.91
C LYS A 76 -40.70 22.60 -21.06
N GLU A 77 -40.09 23.57 -21.76
CA GLU A 77 -39.17 23.27 -22.87
C GLU A 77 -38.00 22.40 -22.43
N LEU A 78 -37.32 22.74 -21.30
CA LEU A 78 -36.23 21.95 -20.75
C LEU A 78 -36.68 20.54 -20.30
N ASN A 79 -37.87 20.42 -19.72
CA ASN A 79 -38.42 19.10 -19.37
C ASN A 79 -38.74 18.25 -20.60
N ASP A 80 -39.24 18.85 -21.66
CA ASP A 80 -39.55 18.15 -22.90
C ASP A 80 -38.26 17.79 -23.66
N GLU A 81 -37.25 18.67 -23.64
CA GLU A 81 -35.92 18.35 -24.13
C GLU A 81 -35.26 17.21 -23.34
N GLN A 82 -35.33 17.24 -22.02
CA GLN A 82 -34.83 16.15 -21.15
C GLN A 82 -35.50 14.81 -21.49
N LYS A 83 -36.83 14.81 -21.69
CA LYS A 83 -37.56 13.58 -22.07
C LYS A 83 -37.14 13.09 -23.45
N SER A 84 -36.95 14.01 -24.39
CA SER A 84 -36.49 13.68 -25.75
C SER A 84 -35.08 13.07 -25.74
N LEU A 85 -34.16 13.65 -24.96
CA LEU A 85 -32.81 13.15 -24.76
C LEU A 85 -32.79 11.77 -24.10
N LEU A 86 -33.60 11.55 -23.07
CA LEU A 86 -33.73 10.24 -22.42
C LEU A 86 -34.31 9.16 -23.37
N SER A 87 -35.26 9.55 -24.24
CA SER A 87 -35.81 8.64 -25.24
C SER A 87 -34.77 8.29 -26.31
N ARG A 88 -33.98 9.28 -26.72
CA ARG A 88 -32.89 9.10 -27.71
C ARG A 88 -31.76 8.26 -27.13
N GLN A 89 -31.40 8.46 -25.86
CA GLN A 89 -30.44 7.61 -25.14
C GLN A 89 -30.88 6.15 -25.17
N LYS A 90 -32.13 5.87 -24.78
CA LYS A 90 -32.68 4.51 -24.81
C LYS A 90 -32.72 3.88 -26.21
N SER A 91 -32.95 4.70 -27.27
CA SER A 91 -32.90 4.18 -28.63
C SER A 91 -31.48 3.84 -29.07
N LEU A 92 -30.50 4.69 -28.70
CA LEU A 92 -29.08 4.43 -28.97
C LEU A 92 -28.55 3.21 -28.22
N GLU A 93 -28.94 3.04 -26.96
CA GLU A 93 -28.60 1.84 -26.19
C GLU A 93 -29.12 0.56 -26.89
N LYS A 94 -30.36 0.59 -27.37
CA LYS A 94 -30.90 -0.56 -28.15
C LYS A 94 -30.19 -0.78 -29.48
N GLU A 95 -29.80 0.29 -30.16
CA GLU A 95 -29.02 0.17 -31.40
C GLU A 95 -27.64 -0.42 -31.14
N ILE A 96 -26.97 -0.03 -30.05
CA ILE A 96 -25.69 -0.59 -29.61
C ILE A 96 -25.84 -2.06 -29.26
N ASP A 97 -26.88 -2.44 -28.49
CA ASP A 97 -27.14 -3.83 -28.13
C ASP A 97 -27.43 -4.69 -29.37
N SER A 98 -28.22 -4.17 -30.31
CA SER A 98 -28.51 -4.84 -31.59
C SER A 98 -27.24 -5.01 -32.43
N TRP A 99 -26.46 -3.94 -32.55
CA TRP A 99 -25.19 -3.97 -33.28
C TRP A 99 -24.19 -4.94 -32.63
N ASN A 100 -24.11 -4.93 -31.30
CA ASN A 100 -23.23 -5.82 -30.55
C ASN A 100 -23.64 -7.29 -30.71
N SER A 101 -24.94 -7.59 -30.74
CA SER A 101 -25.44 -8.96 -30.98
C SER A 101 -25.11 -9.48 -32.38
N GLU A 102 -25.10 -8.62 -33.40
CA GLU A 102 -24.76 -8.97 -34.77
C GLU A 102 -23.25 -8.99 -35.05
N ASN A 103 -22.50 -8.03 -34.51
CA ASN A 103 -21.10 -7.80 -34.90
C ASN A 103 -20.10 -8.06 -33.77
N GLY A 104 -20.55 -8.18 -32.51
CA GLY A 104 -19.68 -8.28 -31.35
C GLY A 104 -18.74 -9.50 -31.43
N ALA A 105 -19.25 -10.65 -31.86
CA ALA A 105 -18.44 -11.85 -32.02
C ALA A 105 -17.34 -11.68 -33.09
N ASN A 106 -17.68 -11.02 -34.21
CA ASN A 106 -16.72 -10.75 -35.29
C ASN A 106 -15.66 -9.73 -34.83
N LEU A 107 -16.06 -8.72 -34.07
CA LEU A 107 -15.14 -7.72 -33.53
C LEU A 107 -14.15 -8.36 -32.55
N LEU A 108 -14.63 -9.22 -31.65
CA LEU A 108 -13.77 -9.96 -30.73
C LEU A 108 -12.80 -10.87 -31.48
N ALA A 109 -13.28 -11.60 -32.49
CA ALA A 109 -12.41 -12.44 -33.32
C ALA A 109 -11.35 -11.62 -34.09
N CYS A 110 -11.69 -10.41 -34.56
CA CYS A 110 -10.73 -9.51 -35.19
C CYS A 110 -9.69 -8.99 -34.18
N ILE A 111 -10.11 -8.65 -32.95
CA ILE A 111 -9.19 -8.23 -31.88
C ILE A 111 -8.22 -9.36 -31.56
N GLU A 112 -8.72 -10.58 -31.35
CA GLU A 112 -7.90 -11.76 -31.06
C GLU A 112 -6.88 -12.07 -32.17
N LEU A 113 -7.30 -11.95 -33.45
CA LEU A 113 -6.40 -12.10 -34.58
C LEU A 113 -5.31 -11.03 -34.61
N LEU A 114 -5.68 -9.77 -34.36
CA LEU A 114 -4.72 -8.65 -34.34
C LEU A 114 -3.76 -8.76 -33.15
N GLU A 115 -4.23 -9.17 -31.99
CA GLU A 115 -3.40 -9.42 -30.81
C GLU A 115 -2.40 -10.55 -31.09
N ARG A 116 -2.85 -11.64 -31.72
CA ARG A 116 -1.96 -12.73 -32.13
C ARG A 116 -0.92 -12.26 -33.14
N ASP A 117 -1.30 -11.48 -34.14
CA ASP A 117 -0.37 -10.96 -35.14
C ASP A 117 0.64 -9.98 -34.51
N LEU A 118 0.19 -9.19 -33.53
CA LEU A 118 1.07 -8.31 -32.73
C LEU A 118 2.05 -9.12 -31.88
N GLU A 119 1.62 -10.22 -31.26
CA GLU A 119 2.48 -11.13 -30.51
C GLU A 119 3.55 -11.75 -31.42
N ILE A 120 3.16 -12.16 -32.64
CA ILE A 120 4.08 -12.71 -33.63
C ILE A 120 5.13 -11.65 -34.03
N LEU A 121 4.73 -10.40 -34.25
CA LEU A 121 5.63 -9.30 -34.62
C LEU A 121 6.56 -8.89 -33.48
N ASN A 122 6.10 -8.98 -32.25
CA ASN A 122 6.87 -8.68 -31.04
C ASN A 122 7.65 -9.89 -30.50
N ALA A 123 7.51 -11.07 -31.11
CA ALA A 123 8.26 -12.23 -30.67
C ALA A 123 9.77 -11.96 -30.76
N PRO A 124 10.53 -12.28 -29.71
CA PRO A 124 11.98 -12.04 -29.68
C PRO A 124 12.72 -13.07 -30.56
N VAL A 125 12.42 -13.04 -31.85
CA VAL A 125 12.99 -13.92 -32.87
C VAL A 125 13.85 -13.08 -33.80
N ARG A 126 15.10 -13.51 -34.00
CA ARG A 126 16.00 -12.90 -34.98
C ARG A 126 15.76 -13.59 -36.32
N VAL A 127 15.65 -12.81 -37.37
CA VAL A 127 15.51 -13.31 -38.72
C VAL A 127 16.62 -12.74 -39.59
N ALA A 128 17.48 -13.59 -40.08
CA ALA A 128 18.45 -13.26 -41.11
C ALA A 128 17.94 -13.75 -42.46
N VAL A 129 17.83 -12.84 -43.43
CA VAL A 129 17.29 -13.15 -44.76
C VAL A 129 18.37 -13.01 -45.79
N SER A 130 18.52 -14.01 -46.68
CA SER A 130 19.29 -13.97 -47.89
C SER A 130 18.40 -14.09 -49.13
N GLU A 131 18.96 -13.97 -50.35
CA GLU A 131 18.17 -14.09 -51.59
C GLU A 131 17.44 -15.42 -51.77
N HIS A 132 17.90 -16.49 -51.11
CA HIS A 132 17.36 -17.84 -51.32
C HIS A 132 16.97 -18.57 -50.05
N ALA A 133 17.26 -18.03 -48.87
CA ALA A 133 16.95 -18.65 -47.59
C ALA A 133 16.77 -17.60 -46.48
N PHE A 134 16.05 -17.97 -45.44
CA PHE A 134 16.02 -17.22 -44.19
C PHE A 134 16.34 -18.15 -43.01
N VAL A 135 16.98 -17.59 -42.01
CA VAL A 135 17.31 -18.27 -40.76
C VAL A 135 16.59 -17.52 -39.66
N MET A 136 15.87 -18.24 -38.84
CA MET A 136 15.21 -17.71 -37.63
C MET A 136 15.92 -18.29 -36.40
N ASP A 137 16.32 -17.41 -35.51
CA ASP A 137 16.89 -17.75 -34.21
C ASP A 137 15.97 -17.25 -33.11
N GLY A 138 15.69 -18.07 -32.11
CA GLY A 138 14.77 -17.73 -31.04
C GLY A 138 14.86 -18.68 -29.85
N TRP A 139 14.30 -18.24 -28.73
CA TRP A 139 14.35 -18.94 -27.46
C TRP A 139 13.08 -19.75 -27.23
N ILE A 140 13.22 -20.99 -26.79
CA ILE A 140 12.13 -21.87 -26.39
C ILE A 140 12.38 -22.47 -25.00
N PRO A 141 11.33 -22.64 -24.17
CA PRO A 141 11.45 -23.35 -22.90
C PRO A 141 11.91 -24.80 -23.12
N SER A 142 12.84 -25.28 -22.28
CA SER A 142 13.38 -26.65 -22.38
C SER A 142 12.29 -27.74 -22.29
N SER A 143 11.17 -27.45 -21.64
CA SER A 143 10.01 -28.37 -21.54
C SER A 143 9.29 -28.59 -22.87
N SER A 144 9.26 -27.59 -23.76
CA SER A 144 8.53 -27.61 -25.04
C SER A 144 9.41 -27.86 -26.26
N VAL A 145 10.72 -28.10 -26.08
CA VAL A 145 11.67 -28.34 -27.18
C VAL A 145 11.22 -29.46 -28.09
N LYS A 146 10.71 -30.59 -27.55
CA LYS A 146 10.28 -31.76 -28.36
C LYS A 146 9.11 -31.40 -29.24
N GLU A 147 8.09 -30.76 -28.71
CA GLU A 147 6.88 -30.38 -29.44
C GLU A 147 7.18 -29.32 -30.49
N SER A 148 7.91 -28.29 -30.11
CA SER A 148 8.31 -27.20 -30.99
C SER A 148 9.21 -27.69 -32.13
N SER A 149 10.18 -28.58 -31.86
CA SER A 149 11.05 -29.14 -32.90
C SER A 149 10.30 -29.98 -33.92
N VAL A 150 9.26 -30.72 -33.48
CA VAL A 150 8.40 -31.48 -34.41
C VAL A 150 7.57 -30.55 -35.29
N ALA A 151 6.98 -29.50 -34.67
CA ALA A 151 6.20 -28.52 -35.42
C ALA A 151 7.06 -27.73 -36.42
N LEU A 152 8.26 -27.31 -36.02
CA LEU A 152 9.17 -26.59 -36.89
C LEU A 152 9.69 -27.44 -38.06
N LYS A 153 9.97 -28.72 -37.86
CA LYS A 153 10.35 -29.65 -38.92
C LYS A 153 9.31 -29.83 -40.02
N MET A 154 8.05 -29.50 -39.74
CA MET A 154 6.99 -29.54 -40.76
C MET A 154 7.06 -28.33 -41.71
N VAL A 155 7.65 -27.23 -41.26
CA VAL A 155 7.63 -25.95 -41.99
C VAL A 155 9.05 -25.54 -42.45
N SER A 156 10.11 -26.03 -41.80
CA SER A 156 11.49 -25.68 -42.06
C SER A 156 12.32 -26.87 -42.58
N THR A 157 13.38 -26.57 -43.35
CA THR A 157 14.25 -27.59 -43.94
C THR A 157 15.24 -28.14 -42.92
N VAL A 158 15.71 -27.30 -42.01
CA VAL A 158 16.68 -27.63 -40.96
C VAL A 158 16.22 -27.02 -39.65
N VAL A 159 16.28 -27.79 -38.57
CA VAL A 159 15.99 -27.33 -37.19
C VAL A 159 17.13 -27.80 -36.30
N GLU A 160 17.89 -26.87 -35.79
CA GLU A 160 18.94 -27.11 -34.82
C GLU A 160 18.45 -26.58 -33.46
N THR A 161 18.72 -27.33 -32.41
CA THR A 161 18.38 -26.94 -31.03
C THR A 161 19.63 -27.08 -30.18
N GLU A 162 20.05 -25.97 -29.59
CA GLU A 162 21.19 -25.94 -28.66
C GLU A 162 20.70 -25.59 -27.27
N GLN A 163 21.31 -26.19 -26.26
CA GLN A 163 21.04 -25.81 -24.88
C GLN A 163 21.88 -24.57 -24.55
N PHE A 164 21.23 -23.52 -24.06
CA PHE A 164 21.97 -22.35 -23.60
C PHE A 164 22.74 -22.69 -22.32
N GLU A 165 24.07 -22.66 -22.40
CA GLU A 165 24.96 -22.75 -21.26
C GLU A 165 25.57 -21.36 -21.04
N PRO A 166 25.28 -20.72 -19.87
CA PRO A 166 25.90 -19.44 -19.55
C PRO A 166 27.42 -19.66 -19.47
N THR A 167 28.18 -19.00 -20.32
CA THR A 167 29.63 -19.01 -20.24
C THR A 167 30.07 -18.43 -18.91
N PRO A 168 30.87 -19.15 -18.09
CA PRO A 168 31.41 -18.55 -16.88
C PRO A 168 32.34 -17.41 -17.30
N HIS A 169 31.97 -16.17 -16.91
CA HIS A 169 32.81 -15.00 -17.15
C HIS A 169 34.19 -15.21 -16.51
N GLY A 170 35.15 -15.69 -17.29
CA GLY A 170 36.55 -15.64 -16.96
C GLY A 170 37.02 -14.20 -17.10
N HIS A 171 37.89 -13.77 -16.17
CA HIS A 171 38.56 -12.48 -16.08
C HIS A 171 38.53 -11.64 -17.36
N HIS A 172 38.02 -10.41 -17.25
CA HIS A 172 38.18 -9.36 -18.24
C HIS A 172 39.65 -9.20 -18.58
N ASP A 173 40.05 -9.73 -19.71
CA ASP A 173 41.16 -9.17 -20.47
C ASP A 173 40.55 -8.05 -21.32
N ASP A 174 40.95 -6.82 -20.99
CA ASP A 174 40.65 -5.61 -21.73
C ASP A 174 41.04 -5.80 -23.22
N HIS A 175 40.13 -5.51 -24.09
CA HIS A 175 40.17 -5.47 -25.55
C HIS A 175 39.47 -6.64 -26.25
N HIS A 176 38.11 -6.51 -26.38
CA HIS A 176 37.39 -6.81 -27.64
C HIS A 176 35.91 -6.47 -27.49
N GLU A 177 35.41 -5.72 -28.45
CA GLU A 177 34.05 -5.42 -28.86
C GLU A 177 32.89 -5.95 -28.00
N ASP A 178 32.07 -5.03 -27.54
CA ASP A 178 30.77 -5.24 -26.87
C ASP A 178 29.85 -6.21 -27.66
N HIS A 179 30.13 -7.49 -27.63
CA HIS A 179 29.08 -8.50 -27.81
C HIS A 179 28.32 -8.58 -26.50
N GLN A 180 27.26 -7.80 -26.39
CA GLN A 180 26.25 -7.98 -25.35
C GLN A 180 25.78 -9.44 -25.47
N GLU A 181 26.23 -10.32 -24.58
CA GLU A 181 25.65 -11.65 -24.45
C GLU A 181 24.15 -11.48 -24.16
N GLU A 182 23.33 -11.76 -25.17
CA GLU A 182 21.90 -11.75 -25.02
C GLU A 182 21.48 -12.97 -24.20
N PHE A 183 21.12 -12.71 -22.95
CA PHE A 183 20.51 -13.73 -22.12
C PHE A 183 19.11 -14.07 -22.62
N PRO A 184 18.69 -15.36 -22.50
CA PRO A 184 17.36 -15.77 -22.88
C PRO A 184 16.29 -15.02 -22.05
N PRO A 185 15.11 -14.73 -22.63
CA PRO A 185 14.01 -14.13 -21.91
C PRO A 185 13.58 -15.05 -20.75
N ILE A 186 13.25 -14.45 -19.59
CA ILE A 186 12.92 -15.19 -18.39
C ILE A 186 11.44 -15.54 -18.41
N ALA A 187 11.14 -16.83 -18.32
CA ALA A 187 9.82 -17.33 -18.01
C ALA A 187 9.79 -17.83 -16.56
N TYR A 188 8.80 -17.35 -15.79
CA TYR A 188 8.56 -17.88 -14.46
C TYR A 188 8.03 -19.31 -14.55
N THR A 189 8.41 -20.15 -13.58
CA THR A 189 7.79 -21.47 -13.45
C THR A 189 6.33 -21.29 -13.04
N GLU A 190 5.39 -21.93 -13.75
CA GLU A 190 3.96 -21.84 -13.45
C GLU A 190 3.64 -22.30 -12.02
N ARG A 191 3.50 -21.35 -11.12
CA ARG A 191 3.13 -21.56 -9.71
C ARG A 191 1.93 -20.71 -9.38
N ASN A 192 0.74 -21.28 -9.40
CA ASN A 192 -0.52 -20.57 -9.15
C ASN A 192 -0.58 -19.78 -7.83
N ILE A 193 0.21 -20.18 -6.82
CA ILE A 193 0.21 -19.55 -5.49
C ILE A 193 1.09 -18.30 -5.48
N SER A 194 2.28 -18.33 -6.09
CA SER A 194 3.21 -17.20 -6.13
C SER A 194 2.93 -16.22 -7.28
N LYS A 195 2.14 -16.61 -8.27
CA LYS A 195 1.80 -15.79 -9.44
C LYS A 195 1.34 -14.35 -9.12
N PRO A 196 0.57 -14.07 -8.05
CA PRO A 196 0.24 -12.69 -7.67
C PRO A 196 1.44 -11.81 -7.32
N PHE A 197 2.54 -12.41 -6.84
CA PHE A 197 3.77 -11.69 -6.47
C PHE A 197 4.68 -11.44 -7.67
N GLU A 198 4.52 -12.18 -8.77
CA GLU A 198 5.17 -11.89 -10.05
C GLU A 198 4.79 -10.49 -10.57
N LEU A 199 3.56 -10.06 -10.30
CA LEU A 199 3.07 -8.73 -10.62
C LEU A 199 3.91 -7.63 -9.92
N LEU A 200 4.35 -7.88 -8.68
CA LEU A 200 5.22 -6.97 -7.94
C LEU A 200 6.66 -6.99 -8.48
N THR A 201 7.18 -8.17 -8.82
CA THR A 201 8.53 -8.28 -9.40
C THR A 201 8.59 -7.68 -10.79
N ASP A 202 7.56 -7.83 -11.62
CA ASP A 202 7.49 -7.25 -12.96
C ASP A 202 7.46 -5.70 -12.93
N LEU A 203 6.96 -5.08 -11.85
CA LEU A 203 6.99 -3.62 -11.68
C LEU A 203 8.42 -3.05 -11.55
N VAL A 204 9.34 -3.83 -11.01
CA VAL A 204 10.74 -3.40 -10.78
C VAL A 204 11.67 -3.92 -11.89
N GLY A 205 11.33 -5.06 -12.44
CA GLY A 205 12.11 -5.77 -13.44
C GLY A 205 12.31 -7.24 -13.08
N ARG A 206 12.27 -8.07 -14.10
CA ARG A 206 12.48 -9.51 -13.92
C ARG A 206 13.92 -9.81 -13.47
N PRO A 207 14.12 -10.82 -12.61
CA PRO A 207 15.47 -11.23 -12.20
C PRO A 207 16.30 -11.68 -13.40
N LYS A 208 17.63 -11.61 -13.30
CA LYS A 208 18.51 -12.08 -14.38
C LYS A 208 18.42 -13.60 -14.56
N TYR A 209 18.67 -14.09 -15.78
CA TYR A 209 18.70 -15.52 -16.07
C TYR A 209 19.69 -16.27 -15.17
N GLY A 210 19.28 -17.43 -14.67
CA GLY A 210 20.11 -18.25 -13.77
C GLY A 210 20.09 -17.84 -12.29
N THR A 211 19.49 -16.70 -11.94
CA THR A 211 19.31 -16.28 -10.54
C THR A 211 18.10 -16.97 -9.89
N ILE A 212 18.11 -17.03 -8.56
CA ILE A 212 16.99 -17.60 -7.80
C ILE A 212 15.79 -16.65 -7.89
N ASP A 213 14.60 -17.22 -8.12
CA ASP A 213 13.33 -16.50 -8.18
C ASP A 213 12.96 -15.92 -6.80
N PRO A 214 12.87 -14.59 -6.65
CA PRO A 214 12.54 -13.95 -5.39
C PRO A 214 11.05 -14.06 -5.02
N THR A 215 10.16 -14.39 -5.96
CA THR A 215 8.70 -14.40 -5.75
C THR A 215 8.27 -15.36 -4.65
N MET A 216 8.95 -16.50 -4.50
CA MET A 216 8.67 -17.47 -3.44
C MET A 216 8.95 -16.92 -2.04
N PHE A 217 9.98 -16.10 -1.89
CA PHE A 217 10.29 -15.46 -0.60
C PHE A 217 9.30 -14.33 -0.31
N MET A 218 8.95 -13.55 -1.35
CA MET A 218 7.95 -12.50 -1.23
C MET A 218 6.56 -13.03 -0.85
N LEU A 219 6.21 -14.25 -1.27
CA LEU A 219 4.96 -14.91 -0.87
C LEU A 219 4.78 -14.97 0.65
N PHE A 220 5.86 -15.17 1.40
CA PHE A 220 5.83 -15.25 2.86
C PHE A 220 6.10 -13.90 3.52
N THR A 221 7.16 -13.23 3.09
CA THR A 221 7.64 -12.01 3.77
C THR A 221 6.73 -10.81 3.56
N TYR A 222 6.18 -10.65 2.37
CA TYR A 222 5.33 -9.50 2.05
C TYR A 222 4.03 -9.46 2.87
N PRO A 223 3.22 -10.55 2.96
CA PRO A 223 2.04 -10.56 3.82
C PRO A 223 2.37 -10.39 5.30
N ILE A 224 3.49 -10.95 5.79
CA ILE A 224 3.94 -10.79 7.17
C ILE A 224 4.23 -9.32 7.48
N PHE A 225 5.02 -8.64 6.64
CA PHE A 225 5.33 -7.22 6.83
C PHE A 225 4.08 -6.37 6.80
N PHE A 226 3.19 -6.65 5.85
CA PHE A 226 1.93 -5.95 5.73
C PHE A 226 1.04 -6.15 6.95
N GLY A 227 0.88 -7.40 7.40
CA GLY A 227 0.09 -7.75 8.59
C GLY A 227 0.65 -7.11 9.86
N MET A 228 1.97 -7.03 10.02
CA MET A 228 2.60 -6.32 11.13
C MET A 228 2.27 -4.82 11.14
N MET A 229 2.19 -4.20 9.97
CA MET A 229 1.88 -2.77 9.84
C MET A 229 0.39 -2.49 10.03
N LEU A 230 -0.49 -3.21 9.34
CA LEU A 230 -1.93 -2.95 9.40
C LEU A 230 -2.65 -3.71 10.53
N GLY A 231 -2.24 -4.89 10.89
CA GLY A 231 -2.70 -5.81 11.93
C GLY A 231 -3.95 -5.39 12.74
N ASP A 232 -5.11 -5.33 12.10
CA ASP A 232 -6.42 -5.05 12.71
C ASP A 232 -7.46 -5.96 12.06
N MET A 233 -8.27 -6.63 12.89
CA MET A 233 -9.20 -7.67 12.42
C MET A 233 -10.24 -7.12 11.45
N ILE A 234 -10.85 -5.99 11.74
CA ILE A 234 -11.93 -5.43 10.90
C ILE A 234 -11.38 -4.86 9.60
N TYR A 235 -10.23 -4.20 9.64
CA TYR A 235 -9.57 -3.70 8.43
C TYR A 235 -9.11 -4.83 7.54
N GLY A 236 -8.64 -5.94 8.13
CA GLY A 236 -8.34 -7.17 7.40
C GLY A 236 -9.58 -7.75 6.71
N ILE A 237 -10.71 -7.81 7.41
CA ILE A 237 -11.99 -8.28 6.84
C ILE A 237 -12.44 -7.37 5.69
N PHE A 238 -12.39 -6.04 5.85
CA PHE A 238 -12.74 -5.11 4.76
C PHE A 238 -11.80 -5.26 3.56
N THR A 239 -10.52 -5.54 3.80
CA THR A 239 -9.54 -5.81 2.73
C THR A 239 -9.87 -7.12 2.00
N ILE A 240 -10.32 -8.16 2.69
CA ILE A 240 -10.79 -9.42 2.08
C ILE A 240 -12.05 -9.16 1.25
N ILE A 241 -13.01 -8.39 1.77
CA ILE A 241 -14.23 -8.02 1.04
C ILE A 241 -13.86 -7.24 -0.24
N LEU A 242 -12.92 -6.31 -0.15
CA LEU A 242 -12.40 -5.58 -1.30
C LEU A 242 -11.78 -6.53 -2.34
N ALA A 243 -10.99 -7.51 -1.92
CA ALA A 243 -10.41 -8.50 -2.81
C ALA A 243 -11.49 -9.30 -3.56
N ILE A 244 -12.53 -9.76 -2.86
CA ILE A 244 -13.65 -10.49 -3.46
C ILE A 244 -14.43 -9.59 -4.43
N TRP A 245 -14.63 -8.32 -4.08
CA TRP A 245 -15.31 -7.35 -4.94
C TRP A 245 -14.53 -7.10 -6.23
N ILE A 246 -13.20 -6.89 -6.16
CA ILE A 246 -12.34 -6.73 -7.34
C ILE A 246 -12.44 -7.96 -8.23
N ARG A 247 -12.33 -9.16 -7.66
CA ARG A 247 -12.42 -10.42 -8.39
C ARG A 247 -13.74 -10.56 -9.17
N ASN A 248 -14.86 -10.20 -8.53
CA ASN A 248 -16.18 -10.33 -9.13
C ASN A 248 -16.46 -9.27 -10.20
N LYS A 249 -15.92 -8.03 -9.99
CA LYS A 249 -16.17 -6.90 -10.88
C LYS A 249 -15.30 -6.96 -12.14
N PHE A 250 -14.07 -7.46 -12.03
CA PHE A 250 -13.06 -7.46 -13.08
C PHE A 250 -12.63 -8.89 -13.43
N SER A 251 -13.60 -9.80 -13.57
CA SER A 251 -13.37 -11.22 -13.88
C SER A 251 -12.61 -11.46 -15.18
N ASP A 252 -12.72 -10.54 -16.15
CA ASP A 252 -12.18 -10.69 -17.50
C ASP A 252 -10.74 -10.17 -17.63
N ASN A 253 -10.22 -9.51 -16.58
CA ASN A 253 -8.87 -8.94 -16.58
C ASN A 253 -7.93 -9.77 -15.70
N GLU A 254 -6.94 -10.45 -16.32
CA GLU A 254 -5.99 -11.31 -15.62
C GLU A 254 -5.17 -10.54 -14.57
N ALA A 255 -4.71 -9.33 -14.87
CA ALA A 255 -3.97 -8.50 -13.93
C ALA A 255 -4.81 -8.13 -12.70
N ALA A 256 -6.10 -7.82 -12.89
CA ALA A 256 -7.02 -7.54 -11.80
C ALA A 256 -7.30 -8.79 -10.95
N LEU A 257 -7.37 -9.98 -11.57
CA LEU A 257 -7.51 -11.24 -10.84
C LEU A 257 -6.28 -11.55 -9.99
N LEU A 258 -5.07 -11.30 -10.52
CA LEU A 258 -3.84 -11.46 -9.76
C LEU A 258 -3.74 -10.45 -8.62
N ALA A 259 -4.07 -9.18 -8.88
CA ALA A 259 -4.13 -8.14 -7.85
C ALA A 259 -5.14 -8.50 -6.75
N SER A 260 -6.32 -9.04 -7.11
CA SER A 260 -7.31 -9.48 -6.13
C SER A 260 -6.79 -10.60 -5.21
N LYS A 261 -6.03 -11.56 -5.76
CA LYS A 261 -5.38 -12.61 -4.96
C LYS A 261 -4.32 -12.05 -4.02
N LEU A 262 -3.52 -11.07 -4.50
CA LEU A 262 -2.54 -10.38 -3.66
C LEU A 262 -3.21 -9.68 -2.48
N VAL A 263 -4.26 -8.90 -2.75
CA VAL A 263 -5.05 -8.20 -1.72
C VAL A 263 -5.71 -9.20 -0.75
N LEU A 264 -6.12 -10.37 -1.23
CA LEU A 264 -6.67 -11.43 -0.38
C LEU A 264 -5.61 -11.96 0.60
N TYR A 265 -4.39 -12.27 0.14
CA TYR A 265 -3.30 -12.73 1.02
C TYR A 265 -2.93 -11.68 2.07
N ILE A 266 -2.88 -10.43 1.68
CA ILE A 266 -2.66 -9.29 2.57
C ILE A 266 -3.78 -9.21 3.62
N GLY A 267 -5.05 -9.27 3.20
CA GLY A 267 -6.20 -9.23 4.09
C GLY A 267 -6.22 -10.35 5.12
N ILE A 268 -5.91 -11.58 4.70
CA ILE A 268 -5.79 -12.73 5.60
C ILE A 268 -4.69 -12.49 6.64
N SER A 269 -3.52 -12.02 6.20
CA SER A 269 -2.43 -11.69 7.11
C SER A 269 -2.82 -10.61 8.12
N CYS A 270 -3.53 -9.56 7.68
CA CYS A 270 -4.04 -8.52 8.57
C CYS A 270 -4.99 -9.05 9.66
N VAL A 271 -5.87 -9.99 9.31
CA VAL A 271 -6.76 -10.64 10.28
C VAL A 271 -5.95 -11.46 11.30
N ILE A 272 -4.96 -12.22 10.83
CA ILE A 272 -4.09 -13.03 11.71
C ILE A 272 -3.33 -12.13 12.69
N PHE A 273 -2.69 -11.07 12.19
CA PHE A 273 -1.97 -10.13 13.06
C PHE A 273 -2.91 -9.32 13.95
N GLY A 274 -4.10 -8.93 13.47
CA GLY A 274 -5.15 -8.30 14.28
C GLY A 274 -5.59 -9.18 15.44
N TYR A 275 -5.69 -10.50 15.22
CA TYR A 275 -5.95 -11.46 16.28
C TYR A 275 -4.78 -11.55 17.27
N ILE A 276 -3.53 -11.57 16.80
CA ILE A 276 -2.33 -11.59 17.66
C ILE A 276 -2.24 -10.32 18.52
N TYR A 277 -2.61 -9.17 17.95
CA TYR A 277 -2.59 -7.88 18.62
C TYR A 277 -3.83 -7.64 19.50
N ALA A 278 -4.88 -8.43 19.31
CA ALA A 278 -6.20 -8.24 19.91
C ALA A 278 -6.80 -6.85 19.62
N GLU A 279 -6.69 -6.42 18.36
CA GLU A 279 -7.17 -5.13 17.89
C GLU A 279 -8.34 -5.27 16.92
N PHE A 280 -9.36 -4.44 17.10
CA PHE A 280 -10.55 -4.39 16.28
C PHE A 280 -11.00 -2.94 16.07
N ALA A 281 -10.84 -2.40 14.87
CA ALA A 281 -11.16 -1.00 14.51
C ALA A 281 -10.49 0.04 15.43
N GLY A 282 -9.25 -0.21 15.84
CA GLY A 282 -8.51 0.66 16.75
C GLY A 282 -8.97 0.59 18.21
N TRP A 283 -9.87 -0.34 18.55
CA TRP A 283 -10.14 -0.71 19.95
C TRP A 283 -9.29 -1.92 20.34
N GLU A 284 -8.75 -1.85 21.54
CA GLU A 284 -8.15 -3.02 22.19
C GLU A 284 -9.28 -3.90 22.73
N ILE A 285 -9.26 -5.20 22.41
CA ILE A 285 -10.24 -6.18 22.94
C ILE A 285 -10.05 -6.33 24.45
N PHE A 286 -8.79 -6.30 24.89
CA PHE A 286 -8.39 -6.35 26.29
C PHE A 286 -7.80 -5.02 26.69
N ILE A 287 -8.36 -4.36 27.72
CA ILE A 287 -7.86 -3.06 28.19
C ILE A 287 -6.77 -3.32 29.23
N TYR A 288 -5.57 -2.80 28.96
CA TYR A 288 -4.40 -2.94 29.81
C TYR A 288 -4.00 -1.66 30.56
N GLU A 289 -4.85 -0.63 30.51
CA GLU A 289 -4.54 0.64 31.18
C GLU A 289 -4.48 0.43 32.69
N LYS A 290 -3.27 0.59 33.23
CA LYS A 290 -3.02 0.70 34.67
C LYS A 290 -3.19 2.13 35.09
N THR A 291 -4.26 2.46 35.74
CA THR A 291 -4.42 3.77 36.38
C THR A 291 -3.87 3.66 37.81
N LYS A 292 -2.93 4.53 38.18
CA LYS A 292 -2.39 4.59 39.53
C LYS A 292 -3.31 5.48 40.37
N ILE A 293 -4.18 4.83 41.17
CA ILE A 293 -5.05 5.53 42.13
C ILE A 293 -4.49 5.25 43.52
N ASP A 294 -4.16 6.30 44.28
CA ASP A 294 -3.64 6.23 45.66
C ASP A 294 -2.40 5.32 45.84
N GLY A 295 -1.54 5.27 44.84
CA GLY A 295 -0.33 4.45 44.88
C GLY A 295 -0.51 2.98 44.47
N VAL A 296 -1.73 2.53 44.27
CA VAL A 296 -2.07 1.17 43.82
C VAL A 296 -2.42 1.20 42.33
N TYR A 297 -1.89 0.24 41.57
CA TYR A 297 -2.28 0.07 40.18
C TYR A 297 -3.65 -0.61 40.11
N VAL A 298 -4.66 0.13 39.64
CA VAL A 298 -5.98 -0.38 39.37
C VAL A 298 -6.08 -0.64 37.86
N TYR A 299 -6.50 -1.84 37.50
CA TYR A 299 -6.81 -2.16 36.10
C TYR A 299 -8.20 -1.64 35.76
N ALA A 300 -8.38 -1.11 34.57
CA ALA A 300 -9.72 -0.78 34.07
C ALA A 300 -10.56 -2.06 34.00
N ASP A 301 -11.85 -1.95 34.31
CA ASP A 301 -12.77 -3.08 34.25
C ASP A 301 -12.74 -3.71 32.85
N GLU A 302 -12.66 -5.05 32.79
CA GLU A 302 -12.61 -5.84 31.54
C GLU A 302 -13.82 -5.53 30.61
N ASN A 303 -14.91 -5.02 31.13
CA ASN A 303 -16.11 -4.67 30.37
C ASN A 303 -16.13 -3.25 29.81
N SER A 304 -15.05 -2.48 29.93
CA SER A 304 -15.04 -1.08 29.47
C SER A 304 -14.78 -0.93 27.96
N SER A 305 -14.32 -1.99 27.28
CA SER A 305 -14.14 -1.95 25.82
C SER A 305 -15.45 -2.23 25.09
N PRO A 306 -15.85 -1.44 24.08
CA PRO A 306 -17.04 -1.71 23.26
C PRO A 306 -16.97 -3.07 22.54
N VAL A 307 -15.78 -3.62 22.37
CA VAL A 307 -15.53 -4.89 21.67
C VAL A 307 -15.15 -6.04 22.62
N ALA A 308 -15.36 -5.88 23.94
CA ALA A 308 -15.04 -6.90 24.94
C ALA A 308 -15.72 -8.27 24.67
N PHE A 309 -16.85 -8.31 23.95
CA PHE A 309 -17.51 -9.55 23.55
C PHE A 309 -16.64 -10.44 22.64
N LEU A 310 -15.64 -9.87 21.94
CA LEU A 310 -14.69 -10.62 21.12
C LEU A 310 -13.66 -11.39 21.96
N SER A 311 -13.57 -11.15 23.27
CA SER A 311 -12.71 -11.92 24.18
C SER A 311 -13.02 -13.42 24.14
N ALA A 312 -14.27 -13.80 23.85
CA ALA A 312 -14.70 -15.18 23.65
C ALA A 312 -13.99 -15.91 22.49
N LEU A 313 -13.38 -15.19 21.55
CA LEU A 313 -12.57 -15.79 20.47
C LEU A 313 -11.20 -16.28 20.95
N TYR A 314 -10.79 -15.89 22.16
CA TYR A 314 -9.46 -16.24 22.69
C TYR A 314 -9.57 -17.47 23.58
N PRO A 315 -8.69 -18.47 23.39
CA PRO A 315 -8.75 -19.75 24.11
C PRO A 315 -8.26 -19.66 25.57
N PHE A 316 -7.89 -18.47 26.02
CA PHE A 316 -7.31 -18.23 27.34
C PHE A 316 -8.19 -17.28 28.15
N ASP A 317 -8.38 -17.61 29.42
CA ASP A 317 -8.96 -16.67 30.37
C ASP A 317 -7.86 -15.68 30.77
N LEU A 318 -7.93 -14.49 30.17
CA LEU A 318 -6.93 -13.44 30.36
C LEU A 318 -7.18 -12.65 31.66
N ASN A 319 -7.16 -13.38 32.78
CA ASN A 319 -7.22 -12.74 34.09
C ASN A 319 -6.04 -11.77 34.24
N HIS A 320 -6.32 -10.50 34.41
CA HIS A 320 -5.37 -9.40 34.55
C HIS A 320 -4.55 -9.04 33.29
N GLY A 321 -5.10 -9.30 32.11
CA GLY A 321 -4.59 -8.73 30.85
C GLY A 321 -3.31 -9.37 30.28
N TYR A 322 -2.79 -10.43 30.85
CA TYR A 322 -1.60 -11.11 30.34
C TYR A 322 -1.89 -12.59 30.11
N GLY A 323 -1.86 -12.99 28.84
CA GLY A 323 -1.87 -14.39 28.44
C GLY A 323 -0.49 -15.06 28.53
N PRO A 324 -0.34 -16.22 27.88
CA PRO A 324 0.90 -16.97 27.89
C PRO A 324 2.07 -16.13 27.34
N LYS A 325 3.23 -16.26 28.02
CA LYS A 325 4.48 -15.59 27.62
C LYS A 325 5.39 -16.60 26.95
N ALA A 326 5.85 -16.30 25.73
CA ALA A 326 6.90 -17.03 25.06
C ALA A 326 8.19 -16.22 25.14
N ILE A 327 9.24 -16.82 25.69
CA ILE A 327 10.57 -16.21 25.71
C ILE A 327 11.29 -16.69 24.46
N LEU A 328 11.52 -15.77 23.52
CA LEU A 328 12.32 -16.02 22.33
C LEU A 328 13.81 -15.89 22.64
N PRO A 329 14.69 -16.50 21.82
CA PRO A 329 16.13 -16.25 21.90
C PRO A 329 16.42 -14.75 21.94
N PHE A 330 17.49 -14.35 22.64
CA PHE A 330 17.90 -12.96 22.82
C PHE A 330 17.01 -12.08 23.71
N GLY A 331 16.23 -12.69 24.61
CA GLY A 331 15.52 -11.98 25.68
C GLY A 331 14.24 -11.27 25.28
N ILE A 332 13.69 -11.56 24.09
CA ILE A 332 12.39 -11.04 23.67
C ILE A 332 11.31 -11.81 24.40
N THR A 333 10.44 -11.11 25.09
CA THR A 333 9.27 -11.68 25.73
C THR A 333 8.04 -11.38 24.90
N LEU A 334 7.56 -12.36 24.13
CA LEU A 334 6.27 -12.27 23.46
C LEU A 334 5.17 -12.57 24.46
N THR A 335 4.35 -11.60 24.77
CA THR A 335 3.10 -11.79 25.49
C THR A 335 1.97 -11.93 24.49
N PHE A 336 1.06 -12.88 24.69
CA PHE A 336 -0.14 -12.99 23.88
C PHE A 336 -1.36 -12.56 24.72
N PRO A 337 -2.20 -11.66 24.26
CA PRO A 337 -2.09 -10.81 23.07
C PRO A 337 -0.92 -9.80 23.15
N PHE A 338 -0.43 -9.38 21.98
CA PHE A 338 0.73 -8.49 21.86
C PHE A 338 0.27 -7.06 21.56
N HIS A 339 0.34 -6.16 22.54
CA HIS A 339 -0.07 -4.77 22.34
C HIS A 339 1.01 -3.95 21.64
N ARG A 340 0.68 -3.41 20.45
CA ARG A 340 1.58 -2.56 19.67
C ARG A 340 1.80 -1.18 20.30
N VAL A 341 0.85 -0.73 21.10
CA VAL A 341 0.85 0.61 21.72
C VAL A 341 0.91 0.43 23.23
N GLY A 342 1.81 1.14 23.89
CA GLY A 342 1.94 1.09 25.35
C GLY A 342 3.10 0.21 25.82
N SER A 343 2.83 -0.84 26.62
CA SER A 343 3.85 -1.61 27.33
C SER A 343 4.84 -2.36 26.43
N ASN A 344 4.41 -2.81 25.25
CA ASN A 344 5.20 -3.67 24.37
C ASN A 344 5.80 -2.94 23.15
N LEU A 345 5.76 -1.61 23.14
CA LEU A 345 6.33 -0.82 22.05
C LEU A 345 7.83 -1.11 21.85
N THR A 346 8.58 -1.27 22.94
CA THR A 346 10.02 -1.61 22.88
C THR A 346 10.23 -2.99 22.27
N ASP A 347 9.40 -3.97 22.64
CA ASP A 347 9.48 -5.32 22.10
C ASP A 347 9.16 -5.34 20.61
N LEU A 348 8.20 -4.52 20.16
CA LEU A 348 7.87 -4.35 18.75
C LEU A 348 9.03 -3.77 17.93
N ILE A 349 9.75 -2.80 18.50
CA ILE A 349 10.98 -2.24 17.89
C ILE A 349 12.01 -3.36 17.69
N ILE A 350 12.25 -4.14 18.73
CA ILE A 350 13.23 -5.23 18.71
C ILE A 350 12.82 -6.29 17.68
N ILE A 351 11.55 -6.69 17.66
CA ILE A 351 11.03 -7.67 16.68
C ILE A 351 11.20 -7.16 15.26
N ALA A 352 10.88 -5.88 15.00
CA ALA A 352 11.04 -5.28 13.68
C ALA A 352 12.51 -5.28 13.22
N LEU A 353 13.45 -4.99 14.13
CA LEU A 353 14.89 -5.05 13.85
C LEU A 353 15.36 -6.48 13.56
N TYR A 354 14.94 -7.47 14.35
CA TYR A 354 15.33 -8.87 14.11
C TYR A 354 14.76 -9.39 12.79
N LEU A 355 13.51 -9.04 12.50
CA LEU A 355 12.91 -9.41 11.23
C LEU A 355 13.68 -8.77 10.06
N GLY A 356 14.14 -7.53 10.24
CA GLY A 356 15.01 -6.84 9.28
C GLY A 356 16.34 -7.56 9.10
N ILE A 357 17.01 -7.93 10.17
CA ILE A 357 18.29 -8.66 10.12
C ILE A 357 18.12 -10.00 9.42
N ILE A 358 17.08 -10.76 9.75
CA ILE A 358 16.78 -12.05 9.12
C ILE A 358 16.49 -11.88 7.63
N HIS A 359 15.70 -10.88 7.26
CA HIS A 359 15.31 -10.63 5.87
C HIS A 359 16.52 -10.21 5.02
N VAL A 360 17.34 -9.29 5.53
CA VAL A 360 18.59 -8.86 4.89
C VAL A 360 19.59 -10.02 4.78
N ALA A 361 19.73 -10.83 5.83
CA ALA A 361 20.58 -12.02 5.81
C ALA A 361 20.14 -13.03 4.73
N LEU A 362 18.82 -13.24 4.58
CA LEU A 362 18.28 -14.08 3.50
C LEU A 362 18.63 -13.53 2.13
N GLY A 363 18.59 -12.20 1.94
CA GLY A 363 19.02 -11.54 0.70
C GLY A 363 20.47 -11.84 0.39
N PHE A 364 21.36 -11.70 1.36
CA PHE A 364 22.79 -12.03 1.16
C PHE A 364 23.03 -13.52 0.90
N ILE A 365 22.30 -14.42 1.57
CA ILE A 365 22.40 -15.86 1.31
C ILE A 365 22.04 -16.18 -0.15
N ILE A 366 20.94 -15.60 -0.65
CA ILE A 366 20.54 -15.74 -2.05
C ILE A 366 21.60 -15.15 -2.98
N GLY A 367 22.11 -13.96 -2.62
CA GLY A 367 23.22 -13.33 -3.35
C GLY A 367 24.48 -14.20 -3.43
N ILE A 368 24.88 -14.82 -2.30
CA ILE A 368 26.02 -15.77 -2.29
C ILE A 368 25.77 -16.92 -3.26
N ILE A 369 24.58 -17.52 -3.26
CA ILE A 369 24.25 -18.65 -4.13
C ILE A 369 24.29 -18.20 -5.62
N ASN A 370 23.74 -17.03 -5.92
CA ASN A 370 23.70 -16.50 -7.28
C ASN A 370 25.12 -16.19 -7.80
N VAL A 371 25.91 -15.45 -7.01
CA VAL A 371 27.30 -15.10 -7.38
C VAL A 371 28.19 -16.35 -7.41
N SER A 372 27.99 -17.30 -6.50
CA SER A 372 28.76 -18.55 -6.51
C SER A 372 28.51 -19.40 -7.76
N LYS A 373 27.30 -19.35 -8.31
CA LYS A 373 26.98 -20.03 -9.59
C LYS A 373 27.61 -19.32 -10.78
N ALA A 374 27.68 -17.99 -10.76
CA ALA A 374 28.21 -17.19 -11.86
C ALA A 374 29.75 -17.11 -11.86
N HIS A 375 30.37 -16.80 -10.70
CA HIS A 375 31.79 -16.46 -10.59
C HIS A 375 32.58 -17.44 -9.70
N GLY A 376 31.93 -18.48 -9.19
CA GLY A 376 32.53 -19.47 -8.29
C GLY A 376 32.40 -19.16 -6.82
N ILE A 377 32.56 -20.19 -5.97
CA ILE A 377 32.29 -20.14 -4.51
C ILE A 377 33.15 -19.11 -3.80
N VAL A 378 34.41 -18.94 -4.22
CA VAL A 378 35.36 -17.98 -3.59
C VAL A 378 34.91 -16.54 -3.84
N ALA A 379 34.50 -16.22 -5.07
CA ALA A 379 33.95 -14.92 -5.41
C ALA A 379 32.67 -14.67 -4.61
N GLY A 380 31.73 -15.62 -4.57
CA GLY A 380 30.48 -15.50 -3.80
C GLY A 380 30.71 -15.24 -2.31
N PHE A 381 31.76 -15.84 -1.72
CA PHE A 381 32.11 -15.59 -0.33
C PHE A 381 32.64 -14.16 -0.11
N PHE A 382 33.54 -13.67 -0.93
CA PHE A 382 34.12 -12.34 -0.73
C PHE A 382 33.19 -11.19 -1.18
N GLU A 383 32.39 -11.36 -2.22
CA GLU A 383 31.45 -10.35 -2.69
C GLU A 383 30.21 -10.22 -1.78
N LYS A 384 29.58 -11.34 -1.42
CA LYS A 384 28.31 -11.35 -0.65
C LYS A 384 28.43 -11.97 0.74
N GLY A 385 29.29 -12.99 0.93
CA GLY A 385 29.48 -13.61 2.24
C GLY A 385 30.15 -12.70 3.28
N SER A 386 31.02 -11.80 2.84
CA SER A 386 31.63 -10.78 3.71
C SER A 386 30.56 -9.88 4.37
N TRP A 387 29.51 -9.53 3.68
CA TRP A 387 28.39 -8.76 4.20
C TRP A 387 27.63 -9.49 5.33
N LEU A 388 27.47 -10.82 5.25
CA LEU A 388 26.90 -11.61 6.32
C LEU A 388 27.77 -11.57 7.59
N ILE A 389 29.09 -11.58 7.43
CA ILE A 389 30.01 -11.47 8.56
C ILE A 389 29.92 -10.09 9.19
N VAL A 390 29.85 -9.03 8.38
CA VAL A 390 29.64 -7.64 8.85
C VAL A 390 28.30 -7.52 9.58
N LEU A 391 27.24 -8.08 9.03
CA LEU A 391 25.89 -8.06 9.65
C LEU A 391 25.88 -8.80 11.00
N ALA A 392 26.47 -10.00 11.05
CA ALA A 392 26.55 -10.80 12.29
C ALA A 392 27.42 -10.11 13.35
N GLY A 393 28.60 -9.60 12.96
CA GLY A 393 29.50 -8.87 13.86
C GLY A 393 28.86 -7.58 14.39
N GLY A 394 28.21 -6.81 13.52
CA GLY A 394 27.47 -5.61 13.91
C GLY A 394 26.33 -5.90 14.86
N PHE A 395 25.54 -6.95 14.58
CA PHE A 395 24.45 -7.38 15.45
C PHE A 395 24.96 -7.79 16.84
N LEU A 396 25.98 -8.67 16.93
CA LEU A 396 26.51 -9.13 18.20
C LEU A 396 27.10 -7.97 19.04
N THR A 397 27.78 -7.03 18.38
CA THR A 397 28.35 -5.85 19.05
C THR A 397 27.25 -4.95 19.60
N CYS A 398 26.26 -4.61 18.78
CA CYS A 398 25.14 -3.77 19.19
C CYS A 398 24.31 -4.43 20.31
N TYR A 399 24.03 -5.71 20.17
CA TYR A 399 23.29 -6.47 21.18
C TYR A 399 24.02 -6.51 22.51
N GLY A 400 25.31 -6.89 22.52
CA GLY A 400 26.12 -6.93 23.73
C GLY A 400 26.23 -5.56 24.41
N PHE A 401 26.35 -4.48 23.62
CA PHE A 401 26.42 -3.12 24.13
C PHE A 401 25.10 -2.64 24.74
N LEU A 402 23.96 -2.91 24.09
CA LEU A 402 22.65 -2.48 24.58
C LEU A 402 22.22 -3.25 25.83
N VAL A 403 22.36 -4.57 25.79
CA VAL A 403 21.92 -5.44 26.89
C VAL A 403 22.90 -5.34 28.07
N GLY A 404 24.20 -5.18 27.81
CA GLY A 404 25.22 -5.02 28.86
C GLY A 404 25.11 -3.73 29.69
N LYS A 405 24.31 -2.75 29.24
CA LYS A 405 24.03 -1.51 30.00
C LYS A 405 22.77 -1.59 30.88
N GLY A 406 22.05 -2.71 30.91
CA GLY A 406 20.86 -2.89 31.74
C GLY A 406 21.18 -2.84 33.24
N GLU A 407 20.46 -2.03 34.02
CA GLU A 407 20.62 -1.96 35.47
C GLU A 407 20.12 -3.24 36.14
N GLY A 408 20.86 -3.73 37.14
CA GLY A 408 20.46 -4.88 37.98
C GLY A 408 20.88 -6.25 37.46
N LEU A 409 21.78 -6.33 36.49
CA LEU A 409 22.36 -7.59 36.01
C LEU A 409 23.48 -8.11 36.93
N SER A 410 23.67 -9.43 36.97
CA SER A 410 24.78 -10.03 37.75
C SER A 410 26.14 -9.75 37.09
N ASP A 411 27.22 -9.71 37.89
CA ASP A 411 28.59 -9.49 37.40
C ASP A 411 29.02 -10.52 36.34
N SER A 412 28.56 -11.75 36.45
CA SER A 412 28.79 -12.79 35.46
C SER A 412 28.12 -12.48 34.13
N TYR A 413 26.94 -11.87 34.16
CA TYR A 413 26.22 -11.50 32.95
C TYR A 413 26.88 -10.29 32.27
N TYR A 414 27.35 -9.29 33.04
CA TYR A 414 28.13 -8.16 32.49
C TYR A 414 29.42 -8.63 31.81
N SER A 415 30.13 -9.61 32.42
CA SER A 415 31.33 -10.19 31.81
C SER A 415 31.00 -10.86 30.48
N ALA A 416 29.95 -11.69 30.43
CA ALA A 416 29.51 -12.35 29.22
C ALA A 416 29.09 -11.33 28.10
N MET A 417 28.45 -10.24 28.47
CA MET A 417 28.07 -9.20 27.50
C MET A 417 29.29 -8.42 26.97
N ASN A 418 30.27 -8.13 27.82
CA ASN A 418 31.55 -7.51 27.39
C ASN A 418 32.32 -8.43 26.45
N ASP A 419 32.37 -9.75 26.73
CA ASP A 419 32.96 -10.74 25.84
C ASP A 419 32.22 -10.77 24.49
N LEU A 420 30.89 -10.69 24.51
CA LEU A 420 30.07 -10.63 23.29
C LEU A 420 30.37 -9.39 22.44
N VAL A 421 30.53 -8.23 23.07
CA VAL A 421 30.95 -6.98 22.40
C VAL A 421 32.32 -7.14 21.77
N LEU A 422 33.28 -7.76 22.49
CA LEU A 422 34.62 -8.00 21.99
C LEU A 422 34.60 -8.95 20.77
N TYR A 423 33.98 -10.10 20.91
CA TYR A 423 33.89 -11.07 19.79
C TYR A 423 33.11 -10.52 18.62
N GLY A 424 32.00 -9.80 18.87
CA GLY A 424 31.24 -9.13 17.84
C GLY A 424 32.06 -8.07 17.10
N GLY A 425 32.80 -7.24 17.84
CA GLY A 425 33.70 -6.22 17.28
C GLY A 425 34.82 -6.81 16.43
N VAL A 426 35.45 -7.90 16.90
CA VAL A 426 36.46 -8.63 16.12
C VAL A 426 35.87 -9.20 14.82
N THR A 427 34.70 -9.83 14.93
CA THR A 427 33.98 -10.38 13.76
C THR A 427 33.62 -9.29 12.77
N LEU A 428 33.17 -8.11 13.24
CA LEU A 428 32.86 -6.95 12.42
C LEU A 428 34.10 -6.46 11.65
N VAL A 429 35.24 -6.31 12.33
CA VAL A 429 36.50 -5.87 11.70
C VAL A 429 36.95 -6.88 10.65
N ILE A 430 36.90 -8.17 10.96
CA ILE A 430 37.23 -9.23 9.98
C ILE A 430 36.31 -9.13 8.77
N GLY A 431 35.00 -8.97 9.00
CA GLY A 431 34.02 -8.79 7.92
C GLY A 431 34.32 -7.60 7.03
N ILE A 432 34.67 -6.45 7.62
CA ILE A 432 35.03 -5.24 6.85
C ILE A 432 36.33 -5.49 6.04
N ILE A 433 37.32 -6.17 6.59
CA ILE A 433 38.56 -6.50 5.86
C ILE A 433 38.23 -7.43 4.67
N CYS A 434 37.41 -8.45 4.88
CA CYS A 434 36.98 -9.35 3.80
C CYS A 434 36.18 -8.57 2.73
N LEU A 435 35.31 -7.64 3.13
CA LEU A 435 34.55 -6.79 2.23
C LEU A 435 35.45 -5.89 1.39
N CYS A 436 36.42 -5.21 2.01
CA CYS A 436 37.41 -4.41 1.29
C CYS A 436 38.18 -5.23 0.24
N TYR A 437 38.56 -6.47 0.58
CA TYR A 437 39.22 -7.37 -0.35
C TYR A 437 38.28 -7.79 -1.50
N GLY A 438 37.02 -8.10 -1.20
CA GLY A 438 35.98 -8.43 -2.18
C GLY A 438 35.79 -7.31 -3.20
N LEU A 439 35.55 -6.09 -2.72
CA LEU A 439 35.37 -4.89 -3.54
C LEU A 439 36.61 -4.58 -4.39
N ALA A 440 37.80 -4.73 -3.80
CA ALA A 440 39.04 -4.42 -4.51
C ALA A 440 39.35 -5.41 -5.66
N LYS A 441 39.05 -6.71 -5.44
CA LYS A 441 39.46 -7.77 -6.37
C LYS A 441 38.38 -8.21 -7.35
N TYR A 442 37.14 -8.33 -6.86
CA TYR A 442 36.05 -8.94 -7.63
C TYR A 442 35.08 -7.90 -8.22
N GLU A 443 34.85 -6.77 -7.55
CA GLU A 443 33.99 -5.70 -8.08
C GLU A 443 34.76 -4.60 -8.86
N GLY A 444 36.09 -4.78 -9.07
CA GLY A 444 36.88 -3.90 -9.94
C GLY A 444 37.24 -2.53 -9.35
N PHE A 445 36.95 -2.24 -8.08
CA PHE A 445 37.30 -0.95 -7.45
C PHE A 445 38.80 -0.79 -7.15
N GLY A 446 39.62 -1.84 -7.25
CA GLY A 446 41.05 -1.78 -6.99
C GLY A 446 41.37 -1.18 -5.61
N ALA A 447 42.34 -0.29 -5.52
CA ALA A 447 42.75 0.35 -4.26
C ALA A 447 41.64 1.22 -3.62
N VAL A 448 40.68 1.72 -4.40
CA VAL A 448 39.56 2.53 -3.91
C VAL A 448 38.60 1.69 -3.03
N GLY A 449 38.52 0.37 -3.29
CA GLY A 449 37.70 -0.56 -2.51
C GLY A 449 38.01 -0.56 -1.00
N ILE A 450 39.26 -0.24 -0.63
CA ILE A 450 39.68 -0.13 0.80
C ILE A 450 38.94 1.01 1.53
N PHE A 451 38.64 2.10 0.82
CA PHE A 451 37.93 3.24 1.38
C PHE A 451 36.40 3.09 1.26
N VAL A 452 35.94 2.43 0.21
CA VAL A 452 34.51 2.22 -0.06
C VAL A 452 33.92 1.19 0.90
N GLY A 453 34.67 0.11 1.23
CA GLY A 453 34.17 -0.96 2.09
C GLY A 453 33.63 -0.49 3.46
N PRO A 454 34.39 0.32 4.25
CA PRO A 454 33.87 0.85 5.51
C PRO A 454 32.66 1.77 5.33
N LEU A 455 32.59 2.57 4.26
CA LEU A 455 31.44 3.44 3.98
C LEU A 455 30.21 2.63 3.63
N GLU A 456 30.36 1.59 2.82
CA GLU A 456 29.25 0.70 2.49
C GLU A 456 28.75 -0.10 3.70
N SER A 457 29.65 -0.50 4.61
CA SER A 457 29.23 -1.17 5.85
C SER A 457 28.28 -0.32 6.71
N ILE A 458 28.39 1.02 6.65
CA ILE A 458 27.47 1.94 7.32
C ILE A 458 26.09 1.91 6.61
N SER A 459 26.05 1.74 5.29
CA SER A 459 24.80 1.65 4.55
C SER A 459 23.99 0.41 4.95
N LEU A 460 24.65 -0.68 5.32
CA LEU A 460 24.02 -1.90 5.84
C LEU A 460 23.24 -1.62 7.14
N LEU A 461 23.81 -0.82 8.04
CA LEU A 461 23.10 -0.40 9.25
C LEU A 461 21.84 0.39 8.91
N SER A 462 21.92 1.29 7.92
CA SER A 462 20.76 2.05 7.42
C SER A 462 19.68 1.13 6.88
N ASN A 463 20.06 0.08 6.12
CA ASN A 463 19.13 -0.90 5.58
C ASN A 463 18.39 -1.66 6.69
N VAL A 464 19.10 -2.10 7.74
CA VAL A 464 18.48 -2.77 8.90
C VAL A 464 17.57 -1.81 9.66
N LEU A 465 18.01 -0.56 9.92
CA LEU A 465 17.19 0.44 10.60
C LEU A 465 15.93 0.84 9.80
N SER A 466 15.93 0.67 8.48
CA SER A 466 14.74 0.91 7.65
C SER A 466 13.56 0.03 8.05
N TYR A 467 13.78 -1.12 8.69
CA TYR A 467 12.70 -2.01 9.17
C TYR A 467 11.95 -1.46 10.39
N LEU A 468 12.49 -0.46 11.09
CA LEU A 468 11.74 0.28 12.13
C LEU A 468 10.45 0.91 11.57
N ARG A 469 10.37 1.08 10.28
CA ARG A 469 9.17 1.53 9.57
C ARG A 469 7.98 0.59 9.78
N LEU A 470 8.22 -0.71 9.94
CA LEU A 470 7.16 -1.69 10.22
C LEU A 470 6.43 -1.32 11.53
N MET A 471 7.21 -0.99 12.55
CA MET A 471 6.67 -0.53 13.83
C MET A 471 6.01 0.85 13.71
N ALA A 472 6.73 1.82 13.12
CA ALA A 472 6.27 3.21 13.07
C ALA A 472 4.90 3.35 12.38
N ILE A 473 4.72 2.70 11.23
CA ILE A 473 3.46 2.72 10.47
C ILE A 473 2.37 1.98 11.23
N GLY A 474 2.71 0.84 11.85
CA GLY A 474 1.76 0.08 12.67
C GLY A 474 1.20 0.91 13.82
N VAL A 475 2.06 1.57 14.58
CA VAL A 475 1.65 2.43 15.70
C VAL A 475 0.83 3.64 15.23
N VAL A 476 1.25 4.29 14.14
CA VAL A 476 0.51 5.44 13.59
C VAL A 476 -0.89 5.03 13.14
N GLY A 477 -1.03 3.89 12.46
CA GLY A 477 -2.32 3.37 12.00
C GLY A 477 -3.31 3.16 13.17
N VAL A 478 -2.85 2.51 14.24
CA VAL A 478 -3.66 2.30 15.46
C VAL A 478 -4.05 3.63 16.10
N LYS A 479 -3.10 4.57 16.23
CA LYS A 479 -3.38 5.87 16.85
C LYS A 479 -4.37 6.72 16.07
N ILE A 480 -4.40 6.63 14.75
CA ILE A 480 -5.42 7.28 13.92
C ILE A 480 -6.79 6.66 14.18
N ALA A 481 -6.87 5.33 14.21
CA ALA A 481 -8.12 4.62 14.49
C ALA A 481 -8.65 4.90 15.91
N GLU A 482 -7.77 4.87 16.92
CA GLU A 482 -8.10 5.22 18.32
C GLU A 482 -8.59 6.67 18.44
N ALA A 483 -7.92 7.63 17.77
CA ALA A 483 -8.38 9.01 17.72
C ALA A 483 -9.78 9.13 17.09
N GLY A 484 -10.06 8.37 16.04
CA GLY A 484 -11.39 8.29 15.45
C GLY A 484 -12.45 7.77 16.43
N ASN A 485 -12.11 6.77 17.21
CA ASN A 485 -12.99 6.22 18.25
C ASN A 485 -13.27 7.27 19.34
N LYS A 486 -12.26 7.95 19.88
CA LYS A 486 -12.43 8.98 20.90
C LYS A 486 -13.20 10.20 20.40
N LEU A 487 -12.90 10.67 19.18
CA LEU A 487 -13.55 11.87 18.64
C LEU A 487 -14.95 11.60 18.06
N GLY A 488 -15.18 10.42 17.51
CA GLY A 488 -16.43 10.09 16.86
C GLY A 488 -17.34 9.24 17.74
N TYR A 489 -16.91 8.02 18.10
CA TYR A 489 -17.76 7.06 18.80
C TYR A 489 -18.13 7.52 20.21
N ASP A 490 -17.18 7.98 21.03
CA ASP A 490 -17.46 8.42 22.40
C ASP A 490 -18.43 9.63 22.43
N ASN A 491 -18.21 10.60 21.52
CA ASN A 491 -19.12 11.74 21.39
C ASN A 491 -20.51 11.34 20.86
N MET A 492 -20.58 10.32 20.01
CA MET A 492 -21.85 9.77 19.54
C MET A 492 -22.63 9.16 20.72
N ILE A 493 -21.98 8.33 21.54
CA ILE A 493 -22.63 7.72 22.71
C ILE A 493 -23.09 8.79 23.70
N LEU A 494 -22.25 9.77 24.02
CA LEU A 494 -22.61 10.89 24.89
C LEU A 494 -23.83 11.67 24.35
N ALA A 495 -23.89 11.90 23.04
CA ALA A 495 -25.02 12.58 22.42
C ALA A 495 -26.31 11.77 22.53
N PHE A 496 -26.27 10.46 22.33
CA PHE A 496 -27.42 9.58 22.50
C PHE A 496 -27.85 9.47 23.99
N ASP A 497 -26.89 9.38 24.91
CA ASP A 497 -27.19 9.35 26.35
C ASP A 497 -27.88 10.64 26.81
N ASN A 498 -27.41 11.81 26.37
CA ASN A 498 -28.05 13.10 26.62
C ASN A 498 -29.49 13.19 26.02
N LEU A 499 -29.71 12.55 24.87
CA LEU A 499 -31.05 12.47 24.28
C LEU A 499 -32.00 11.67 25.16
N PHE A 500 -31.55 10.50 25.66
CA PHE A 500 -32.40 9.59 26.44
C PHE A 500 -32.58 10.05 27.88
N THR A 501 -31.58 10.70 28.49
CA THR A 501 -31.62 11.18 29.86
C THR A 501 -32.23 12.58 30.01
N ASN A 502 -31.88 13.51 29.14
CA ASN A 502 -32.26 14.92 29.24
C ASN A 502 -33.34 15.35 28.22
N GLY A 503 -33.67 14.51 27.24
CA GLY A 503 -34.65 14.82 26.19
C GLY A 503 -34.24 15.93 25.23
N GLU A 504 -32.94 16.21 25.09
CA GLU A 504 -32.42 17.27 24.23
C GLU A 504 -32.47 16.86 22.76
N LEU A 505 -33.45 17.37 22.01
CA LEU A 505 -33.57 17.11 20.55
C LEU A 505 -32.34 17.54 19.73
N LEU A 506 -31.60 18.54 20.19
CA LEU A 506 -30.38 19.00 19.54
C LEU A 506 -29.26 17.94 19.57
N SER A 507 -29.27 17.04 20.57
CA SER A 507 -28.35 15.94 20.73
C SER A 507 -28.44 14.90 19.58
N ILE A 508 -29.59 14.80 18.89
CA ILE A 508 -29.73 13.95 17.69
C ILE A 508 -28.81 14.44 16.60
N LEU A 509 -28.78 15.75 16.36
CA LEU A 509 -27.93 16.33 15.30
C LEU A 509 -26.44 16.12 15.61
N THR A 510 -26.04 16.37 16.86
CA THR A 510 -24.65 16.16 17.30
C THR A 510 -24.26 14.68 17.23
N GLY A 511 -25.15 13.75 17.59
CA GLY A 511 -24.94 12.31 17.46
C GLY A 511 -24.75 11.85 16.02
N ILE A 512 -25.56 12.36 15.10
CA ILE A 512 -25.43 12.05 13.65
C ILE A 512 -24.12 12.61 13.10
N ILE A 513 -23.74 13.83 13.47
CA ILE A 513 -22.46 14.43 13.03
C ILE A 513 -21.29 13.59 13.57
N ALA A 514 -21.33 13.20 14.84
CA ALA A 514 -20.30 12.37 15.45
C ALA A 514 -20.19 10.98 14.78
N LEU A 515 -21.33 10.37 14.42
CA LEU A 515 -21.39 9.10 13.68
C LEU A 515 -20.74 9.24 12.29
N VAL A 516 -21.09 10.28 11.53
CA VAL A 516 -20.51 10.54 10.20
C VAL A 516 -19.01 10.79 10.32
N LEU A 517 -18.57 11.54 11.32
CA LEU A 517 -17.17 11.80 11.60
C LEU A 517 -16.43 10.50 11.91
N TRP A 518 -16.99 9.66 12.78
CA TRP A 518 -16.42 8.36 13.13
C TRP A 518 -16.24 7.46 11.90
N ILE A 519 -17.28 7.27 11.10
CA ILE A 519 -17.22 6.46 9.87
C ILE A 519 -16.18 7.01 8.90
N SER A 520 -16.12 8.35 8.75
CA SER A 520 -15.16 8.99 7.85
C SER A 520 -13.71 8.78 8.30
N ILE A 521 -13.43 8.89 9.60
CA ILE A 521 -12.08 8.66 10.13
C ILE A 521 -11.70 7.18 10.03
N GLN A 522 -12.62 6.26 10.32
CA GLN A 522 -12.37 4.81 10.22
C GLN A 522 -12.13 4.38 8.77
N LEU A 523 -12.92 4.91 7.83
CA LEU A 523 -12.70 4.68 6.41
C LEU A 523 -11.34 5.23 5.95
N PHE A 524 -10.98 6.44 6.39
CA PHE A 524 -9.68 7.05 6.10
C PHE A 524 -8.54 6.23 6.69
N ALA A 525 -8.65 5.77 7.94
CA ALA A 525 -7.67 4.92 8.60
C ALA A 525 -7.48 3.59 7.85
N TRP A 526 -8.57 2.96 7.40
CA TRP A 526 -8.50 1.74 6.59
C TRP A 526 -7.83 1.98 5.23
N VAL A 527 -8.25 3.01 4.50
CA VAL A 527 -7.65 3.36 3.20
C VAL A 527 -6.15 3.64 3.35
N LEU A 528 -5.78 4.50 4.31
CA LEU A 528 -4.37 4.79 4.61
C LEU A 528 -3.62 3.51 5.02
N GLY A 529 -4.26 2.67 5.83
CA GLY A 529 -3.74 1.39 6.31
C GLY A 529 -3.53 0.36 5.20
N VAL A 530 -4.25 0.43 4.08
CA VAL A 530 -4.01 -0.43 2.91
C VAL A 530 -2.91 0.14 2.03
N PHE A 531 -2.93 1.45 1.74
CA PHE A 531 -1.98 2.06 0.80
C PHE A 531 -0.59 2.23 1.39
N SER A 532 -0.47 2.78 2.61
CA SER A 532 0.83 3.09 3.21
C SER A 532 1.68 1.84 3.45
N PRO A 533 1.18 0.77 4.09
CA PRO A 533 1.95 -0.47 4.24
C PRO A 533 2.36 -1.11 2.91
N ASN A 534 1.52 -1.01 1.87
CA ASN A 534 1.83 -1.56 0.56
C ASN A 534 3.08 -0.92 -0.05
N ILE A 535 3.16 0.41 -0.04
CA ILE A 535 4.32 1.16 -0.53
C ILE A 535 5.58 0.82 0.29
N HIS A 536 5.44 0.75 1.62
CA HIS A 536 6.57 0.52 2.51
C HIS A 536 7.04 -0.94 2.50
N ALA A 537 6.15 -1.91 2.40
CA ALA A 537 6.51 -3.32 2.22
C ALA A 537 7.21 -3.54 0.88
N ALA A 538 6.68 -2.96 -0.21
CA ALA A 538 7.32 -3.00 -1.52
C ALA A 538 8.74 -2.42 -1.46
N ARG A 539 8.93 -1.26 -0.84
CA ARG A 539 10.24 -0.65 -0.70
C ARG A 539 11.23 -1.54 0.06
N LEU A 540 10.81 -2.15 1.19
CA LEU A 540 11.67 -3.06 1.96
C LEU A 540 12.15 -4.26 1.13
N HIS A 541 11.28 -4.78 0.24
CA HIS A 541 11.66 -5.87 -0.65
C HIS A 541 12.56 -5.40 -1.79
N PHE A 542 12.24 -4.29 -2.43
CA PHE A 542 12.94 -3.86 -3.65
C PHE A 542 14.25 -3.13 -3.38
N VAL A 543 14.30 -2.29 -2.34
CA VAL A 543 15.49 -1.46 -2.08
C VAL A 543 16.43 -2.13 -1.10
N GLU A 544 15.91 -2.67 0.01
CA GLU A 544 16.72 -3.21 1.09
C GLU A 544 17.06 -4.68 0.88
N TRP A 545 16.24 -5.46 0.19
CA TRP A 545 16.43 -6.91 0.03
C TRP A 545 16.87 -7.32 -1.37
N MET A 546 16.17 -6.96 -2.45
CA MET A 546 16.52 -7.40 -3.82
C MET A 546 17.80 -6.75 -4.36
N LYS A 547 18.21 -5.62 -3.81
CA LYS A 547 19.45 -4.95 -4.20
C LYS A 547 20.70 -5.69 -3.70
N GLN A 548 20.57 -6.60 -2.78
CA GLN A 548 21.65 -7.36 -2.17
C GLN A 548 21.98 -8.62 -2.97
#